data_a39e75f0687c96bc0c7e54855333f1de
#
_entry.id   a39e75f0687c96bc0c7e54855333f1de
#
_cell.length_a   1.000
_cell.length_b   1.000
_cell.length_c   1.000
_cell.angle_alpha   90.00
_cell.angle_beta   90.00
_cell.angle_gamma   90.00
#
_symmetry.space_group_name_H-M   'P 1'
#
loop_
_entity.id
_entity.type
_entity.pdbx_description
1 polymer ?
#
loop_
_entity_poly.entity_id
_entity_poly.type
_entity_poly.pdbx_seq_one_letter_code
_entity_poly.pdbx_strand_id
1 'polypeptide(L)'
;EAWARQHGIRRAAEDSTRIALIAVDVQNTFCLPDFELYVGGRSGRGAVEDNRRLVEFVYHNLGAITQIYPTLDTHQAAQIFHALFFVDAEGHHPGPMTTVTVQDVENGVWRFNADLAPSLGIDAGYAQQHLLHYTRTLEATGRYALTVWPYHAMLGSIGHALVPAFEEAMFFHSVARRSQPSFQVKGDETLTEHYSALGPEVLSGPDGAAIGAPNMALIH
;
A
#
# COMPACT_ATOMS: atom_id res chain seq x y z
N GLU A 1 -5.87 -31.36 -0.26
CA GLU A 1 -5.49 -32.08 0.98
C GLU A 1 -4.92 -33.47 0.72
N ALA A 2 -5.56 -34.33 -0.11
CA ALA A 2 -5.07 -35.67 -0.43
C ALA A 2 -3.69 -35.62 -1.07
N TRP A 3 -3.48 -34.72 -2.04
CA TRP A 3 -2.19 -34.47 -2.67
C TRP A 3 -1.11 -34.09 -1.64
N ALA A 4 -1.40 -33.19 -0.72
CA ALA A 4 -0.45 -32.77 0.32
C ALA A 4 -0.02 -33.94 1.20
N ARG A 5 -0.96 -34.81 1.62
CA ARG A 5 -0.62 -36.04 2.36
C ARG A 5 0.26 -36.99 1.55
N GLN A 6 -0.06 -37.18 0.27
CA GLN A 6 0.71 -38.04 -0.62
C GLN A 6 2.18 -37.57 -0.78
N HIS A 7 2.41 -36.24 -0.73
CA HIS A 7 3.73 -35.64 -0.89
C HIS A 7 4.41 -35.28 0.45
N GLY A 8 3.87 -35.76 1.57
CA GLY A 8 4.47 -35.55 2.88
C GLY A 8 4.41 -34.09 3.38
N ILE A 9 3.53 -33.26 2.81
CA ILE A 9 3.35 -31.85 3.22
C ILE A 9 2.56 -31.83 4.53
N ARG A 10 3.21 -31.43 5.62
CA ARG A 10 2.62 -31.31 6.95
C ARG A 10 1.74 -30.07 7.08
N ARG A 11 0.87 -30.03 8.09
CA ARG A 11 0.11 -28.83 8.45
C ARG A 11 1.04 -27.78 9.02
N ALA A 12 0.79 -26.50 8.75
CA ALA A 12 1.58 -25.39 9.29
C ALA A 12 1.61 -25.35 10.83
N ALA A 13 0.52 -25.82 11.47
CA ALA A 13 0.43 -25.90 12.93
C ALA A 13 1.44 -26.91 13.55
N GLU A 14 2.02 -27.79 12.75
CA GLU A 14 3.00 -28.80 13.19
C GLU A 14 4.45 -28.33 13.01
N ASP A 15 4.67 -27.10 12.52
CA ASP A 15 6.00 -26.55 12.28
C ASP A 15 6.71 -26.22 13.60
N SER A 16 7.91 -26.78 13.80
CA SER A 16 8.79 -26.44 14.89
C SER A 16 9.51 -25.09 14.70
N THR A 17 9.82 -24.76 13.45
CA THR A 17 10.33 -23.44 13.03
C THR A 17 9.25 -22.77 12.20
N ARG A 18 8.82 -21.58 12.59
CA ARG A 18 7.81 -20.83 11.88
C ARG A 18 8.44 -19.88 10.88
N ILE A 19 8.08 -20.01 9.61
CA ILE A 19 8.58 -19.17 8.53
C ILE A 19 7.40 -18.37 7.95
N ALA A 20 7.49 -17.04 8.07
CA ALA A 20 6.57 -16.11 7.45
C ALA A 20 7.11 -15.65 6.09
N LEU A 21 6.29 -15.66 5.06
CA LEU A 21 6.55 -15.02 3.78
C LEU A 21 5.75 -13.73 3.70
N ILE A 22 6.41 -12.58 3.72
CA ILE A 22 5.78 -11.29 3.46
C ILE A 22 5.89 -10.99 1.97
N ALA A 23 4.74 -10.92 1.29
CA ALA A 23 4.65 -10.62 -0.14
C ALA A 23 4.16 -9.17 -0.29
N VAL A 24 5.12 -8.27 -0.56
CA VAL A 24 4.86 -6.82 -0.55
C VAL A 24 4.24 -6.39 -1.87
N ASP A 25 2.99 -5.89 -1.81
CA ASP A 25 2.27 -5.19 -2.89
C ASP A 25 2.25 -5.98 -4.21
N VAL A 26 2.03 -7.30 -4.13
CA VAL A 26 1.95 -8.18 -5.30
C VAL A 26 0.58 -8.02 -5.98
N GLN A 27 0.28 -6.78 -6.37
CA GLN A 27 -0.99 -6.35 -6.93
C GLN A 27 -0.87 -6.05 -8.43
N ASN A 28 -1.97 -6.17 -9.15
CA ASN A 28 -1.98 -5.93 -10.59
C ASN A 28 -1.47 -4.53 -10.94
N THR A 29 -1.83 -3.51 -10.16
CA THR A 29 -1.44 -2.11 -10.39
C THR A 29 0.07 -1.92 -10.51
N PHE A 30 0.89 -2.68 -9.76
CA PHE A 30 2.35 -2.59 -9.76
C PHE A 30 3.03 -3.64 -10.63
N CYS A 31 2.38 -4.78 -10.83
CA CYS A 31 3.03 -5.99 -11.31
C CYS A 31 2.68 -6.38 -12.73
N LEU A 32 1.58 -5.86 -13.30
CA LEU A 32 1.17 -6.18 -14.66
C LEU A 32 1.40 -4.98 -15.59
N PRO A 33 1.91 -5.22 -16.82
CA PRO A 33 2.01 -4.17 -17.83
C PRO A 33 0.65 -3.50 -18.09
N ASP A 34 0.69 -2.23 -18.50
CA ASP A 34 -0.47 -1.40 -18.84
C ASP A 34 -1.37 -1.02 -17.63
N PHE A 35 -0.98 -1.36 -16.42
CA PHE A 35 -1.61 -0.84 -15.20
C PHE A 35 -0.94 0.45 -14.72
N GLU A 36 -1.61 1.14 -13.80
CA GLU A 36 -1.40 2.55 -13.44
C GLU A 36 0.01 2.88 -12.95
N LEU A 37 0.63 1.96 -12.18
CA LEU A 37 1.98 2.14 -11.62
C LEU A 37 2.89 0.92 -11.88
N TYR A 38 2.81 0.36 -13.07
CA TYR A 38 3.61 -0.80 -13.44
C TYR A 38 5.13 -0.60 -13.20
N VAL A 39 5.74 -1.50 -12.44
CA VAL A 39 7.16 -1.47 -12.09
C VAL A 39 7.96 -2.35 -13.05
N GLY A 40 8.20 -1.83 -14.26
CA GLY A 40 8.95 -2.56 -15.30
C GLY A 40 10.44 -2.71 -15.03
N GLY A 41 11.01 -1.84 -14.20
CA GLY A 41 12.45 -1.81 -13.94
C GLY A 41 13.26 -1.56 -15.21
N ARG A 42 14.57 -1.90 -15.19
CA ARG A 42 15.46 -1.70 -16.36
C ARG A 42 15.12 -2.60 -17.54
N SER A 43 14.59 -3.78 -17.30
CA SER A 43 14.23 -4.75 -18.36
C SER A 43 12.89 -4.42 -19.02
N GLY A 44 12.10 -3.53 -18.45
CA GLY A 44 10.69 -3.32 -18.81
C GLY A 44 9.76 -4.44 -18.36
N ARG A 45 10.28 -5.50 -17.75
CA ARG A 45 9.55 -6.70 -17.33
C ARG A 45 9.85 -7.12 -15.87
N GLY A 46 10.50 -6.25 -15.11
CA GLY A 46 11.02 -6.57 -13.79
C GLY A 46 9.98 -7.20 -12.86
N ALA A 47 8.82 -6.56 -12.69
CA ALA A 47 7.77 -7.08 -11.83
C ALA A 47 7.18 -8.41 -12.33
N VAL A 48 7.00 -8.58 -13.64
CA VAL A 48 6.50 -9.87 -14.21
C VAL A 48 7.48 -11.00 -13.92
N GLU A 49 8.77 -10.76 -14.13
CA GLU A 49 9.83 -11.75 -13.88
C GLU A 49 9.97 -12.06 -12.39
N ASP A 50 9.79 -11.06 -11.54
CA ASP A 50 9.81 -11.22 -10.08
C ASP A 50 8.62 -12.04 -9.58
N ASN A 51 7.43 -11.73 -10.08
CA ASN A 51 6.23 -12.52 -9.76
C ASN A 51 6.38 -13.98 -10.15
N ARG A 52 6.97 -14.27 -11.31
CA ARG A 52 7.25 -15.65 -11.70
C ARG A 52 8.17 -16.34 -10.68
N ARG A 53 9.27 -15.67 -10.29
CA ARG A 53 10.19 -16.21 -9.26
C ARG A 53 9.51 -16.40 -7.92
N LEU A 54 8.65 -15.47 -7.51
CA LEU A 54 7.89 -15.56 -6.27
C LEU A 54 6.94 -16.77 -6.28
N VAL A 55 6.21 -16.96 -7.36
CA VAL A 55 5.29 -18.12 -7.51
C VAL A 55 6.08 -19.43 -7.47
N GLU A 56 7.17 -19.54 -8.23
CA GLU A 56 8.08 -20.68 -8.21
C GLU A 56 8.62 -20.91 -6.78
N PHE A 57 9.02 -19.86 -6.08
CA PHE A 57 9.51 -19.94 -4.70
C PHE A 57 8.44 -20.48 -3.73
N VAL A 58 7.19 -20.03 -3.85
CA VAL A 58 6.08 -20.53 -3.01
C VAL A 58 5.88 -22.03 -3.23
N TYR A 59 5.83 -22.47 -4.49
CA TYR A 59 5.65 -23.90 -4.79
C TYR A 59 6.83 -24.77 -4.36
N HIS A 60 8.08 -24.32 -4.58
CA HIS A 60 9.27 -25.07 -4.15
C HIS A 60 9.41 -25.16 -2.63
N ASN A 61 8.91 -24.16 -1.89
CA ASN A 61 9.02 -24.07 -0.45
C ASN A 61 7.68 -24.33 0.29
N LEU A 62 6.74 -24.97 -0.38
CA LEU A 62 5.39 -25.20 0.11
C LEU A 62 5.38 -25.86 1.49
N GLY A 63 6.27 -26.81 1.74
CA GLY A 63 6.38 -27.52 3.03
C GLY A 63 7.09 -26.73 4.13
N ALA A 64 7.79 -25.66 3.78
CA ALA A 64 8.59 -24.83 4.71
C ALA A 64 7.87 -23.56 5.17
N ILE A 65 7.15 -22.90 4.24
CA ILE A 65 6.41 -21.67 4.56
C ILE A 65 5.26 -21.99 5.51
N THR A 66 5.28 -21.40 6.71
CA THR A 66 4.23 -21.56 7.70
C THR A 66 3.01 -20.70 7.37
N GLN A 67 3.23 -19.43 7.03
CA GLN A 67 2.16 -18.48 6.73
C GLN A 67 2.60 -17.44 5.71
N ILE A 68 1.67 -17.00 4.86
CA ILE A 68 1.89 -15.93 3.88
C ILE A 68 1.16 -14.67 4.34
N TYR A 69 1.87 -13.53 4.28
CA TYR A 69 1.39 -12.20 4.62
C TYR A 69 1.45 -11.33 3.36
N PRO A 70 0.41 -11.31 2.51
CA PRO A 70 0.35 -10.38 1.39
C PRO A 70 0.01 -8.98 1.91
N THR A 71 0.78 -7.96 1.52
CA THR A 71 0.39 -6.58 1.74
C THR A 71 -0.43 -6.07 0.56
N LEU A 72 -1.42 -5.24 0.85
CA LEU A 72 -2.31 -4.63 -0.14
C LEU A 72 -2.28 -3.12 0.04
N ASP A 73 -1.68 -2.44 -0.91
CA ASP A 73 -1.88 -1.01 -1.07
C ASP A 73 -3.33 -0.76 -1.45
N THR A 74 -4.02 0.13 -0.72
CA THR A 74 -5.48 0.24 -0.79
C THR A 74 -5.87 1.69 -0.71
N HIS A 75 -6.44 2.22 -1.79
CA HIS A 75 -6.69 3.65 -1.90
C HIS A 75 -8.15 3.98 -2.21
N GLN A 76 -8.50 5.21 -1.85
CA GLN A 76 -9.74 5.90 -2.20
C GLN A 76 -9.41 7.21 -2.92
N ALA A 77 -10.41 7.81 -3.57
CA ALA A 77 -10.17 8.99 -4.41
C ALA A 77 -9.66 10.22 -3.62
N ALA A 78 -10.20 10.44 -2.43
CA ALA A 78 -9.90 11.63 -1.64
C ALA A 78 -8.88 11.33 -0.53
N GLN A 79 -7.59 11.23 -0.91
CA GLN A 79 -6.48 11.02 0.02
C GLN A 79 -5.38 12.06 -0.21
N ILE A 80 -4.59 12.36 0.85
CA ILE A 80 -3.60 13.45 0.88
C ILE A 80 -2.53 13.38 -0.24
N PHE A 81 -2.36 12.24 -0.86
CA PHE A 81 -1.43 12.01 -1.97
C PHE A 81 -2.11 11.88 -3.33
N HIS A 82 -3.41 12.18 -3.44
CA HIS A 82 -4.14 12.18 -4.71
C HIS A 82 -4.50 13.60 -5.18
N ALA A 83 -4.56 13.78 -6.50
CA ALA A 83 -4.82 15.07 -7.13
C ALA A 83 -6.07 15.78 -6.59
N LEU A 84 -7.15 15.03 -6.34
CA LEU A 84 -8.42 15.56 -5.84
C LEU A 84 -8.31 16.29 -4.49
N PHE A 85 -7.31 15.93 -3.67
CA PHE A 85 -7.06 16.54 -2.37
C PHE A 85 -6.61 18.00 -2.45
N PHE A 86 -6.05 18.40 -3.59
CA PHE A 86 -5.42 19.70 -3.79
C PHE A 86 -6.14 20.55 -4.80
N VAL A 87 -6.06 21.86 -4.60
CA VAL A 87 -6.44 22.87 -5.60
C VAL A 87 -5.45 24.04 -5.59
N ASP A 88 -5.25 24.64 -6.77
CA ASP A 88 -4.58 25.94 -6.91
C ASP A 88 -5.57 27.12 -6.68
N ALA A 89 -5.13 28.34 -6.98
CA ALA A 89 -5.95 29.54 -6.82
C ALA A 89 -7.14 29.59 -7.80
N GLU A 90 -7.03 28.94 -8.94
CA GLU A 90 -8.01 28.85 -10.01
C GLU A 90 -8.94 27.62 -9.87
N GLY A 91 -8.66 26.73 -8.90
CA GLY A 91 -9.44 25.51 -8.68
C GLY A 91 -8.97 24.31 -9.49
N HIS A 92 -7.79 24.37 -10.13
CA HIS A 92 -7.23 23.21 -10.84
C HIS A 92 -6.52 22.27 -9.89
N HIS A 93 -6.46 20.99 -10.27
CA HIS A 93 -5.73 19.96 -9.52
C HIS A 93 -4.32 19.75 -10.07
N PRO A 94 -3.35 19.35 -9.23
CA PRO A 94 -2.01 18.98 -9.68
C PRO A 94 -2.04 17.74 -10.57
N GLY A 95 -1.12 17.68 -11.52
CA GLY A 95 -0.91 16.48 -12.32
C GLY A 95 -0.27 15.33 -11.51
N PRO A 96 -0.38 14.09 -11.97
CA PRO A 96 0.35 12.98 -11.38
C PRO A 96 1.86 13.25 -11.33
N MET A 97 2.53 12.73 -10.31
CA MET A 97 3.96 12.90 -10.03
C MET A 97 4.39 14.34 -9.69
N THR A 98 3.43 15.24 -9.43
CA THR A 98 3.74 16.57 -8.86
C THR A 98 4.27 16.39 -7.43
N THR A 99 5.40 17.00 -7.13
CA THR A 99 5.90 17.13 -5.74
C THR A 99 5.28 18.36 -5.10
N VAL A 100 4.70 18.20 -3.92
CA VAL A 100 4.13 19.27 -3.10
C VAL A 100 5.08 19.55 -1.95
N THR A 101 5.76 20.69 -1.99
CA THR A 101 6.72 21.12 -0.96
C THR A 101 6.05 21.92 0.15
N VAL A 102 6.74 22.08 1.28
CA VAL A 102 6.31 23.03 2.35
C VAL A 102 6.11 24.43 1.76
N GLN A 103 7.05 24.88 0.90
CA GLN A 103 7.00 26.20 0.30
C GLN A 103 5.77 26.39 -0.61
N ASP A 104 5.37 25.33 -1.36
CA ASP A 104 4.17 25.38 -2.20
C ASP A 104 2.91 25.57 -1.35
N VAL A 105 2.83 24.88 -0.21
CA VAL A 105 1.70 25.00 0.71
C VAL A 105 1.69 26.37 1.40
N GLU A 106 2.83 26.85 1.88
CA GLU A 106 2.96 28.17 2.53
C GLU A 106 2.64 29.31 1.58
N ASN A 107 3.04 29.22 0.33
CA ASN A 107 2.75 30.22 -0.69
C ASN A 107 1.35 30.09 -1.31
N GLY A 108 0.59 29.06 -0.94
CA GLY A 108 -0.75 28.82 -1.46
C GLY A 108 -0.79 28.38 -2.92
N VAL A 109 0.33 27.85 -3.44
CA VAL A 109 0.38 27.19 -4.76
C VAL A 109 -0.56 25.98 -4.76
N TRP A 110 -0.43 25.15 -3.73
CA TRP A 110 -1.35 24.05 -3.48
C TRP A 110 -2.02 24.19 -2.13
N ARG A 111 -3.33 24.01 -2.10
CA ARG A 111 -4.18 24.09 -0.91
C ARG A 111 -5.06 22.86 -0.82
N PHE A 112 -5.53 22.54 0.38
CA PHE A 112 -6.58 21.53 0.55
C PHE A 112 -7.82 21.93 -0.24
N ASN A 113 -8.39 21.00 -0.96
CA ASN A 113 -9.66 21.17 -1.66
C ASN A 113 -10.81 21.19 -0.65
N ALA A 114 -11.28 22.38 -0.29
CA ALA A 114 -12.32 22.56 0.73
C ALA A 114 -13.66 21.90 0.37
N ASP A 115 -13.92 21.64 -0.91
CA ASP A 115 -15.14 20.95 -1.37
C ASP A 115 -15.20 19.49 -0.90
N LEU A 116 -14.07 18.91 -0.51
CA LEU A 116 -14.01 17.57 0.07
C LEU A 116 -14.38 17.51 1.54
N ALA A 117 -14.27 18.62 2.27
CA ALA A 117 -14.43 18.65 3.72
C ALA A 117 -15.75 18.00 4.21
N PRO A 118 -16.93 18.27 3.59
CA PRO A 118 -18.18 17.64 4.00
C PRO A 118 -18.18 16.11 3.79
N SER A 119 -17.62 15.63 2.69
CA SER A 119 -17.60 14.20 2.36
C SER A 119 -16.61 13.41 3.23
N LEU A 120 -15.55 14.06 3.68
CA LEU A 120 -14.54 13.47 4.57
C LEU A 120 -14.92 13.64 6.05
N GLY A 121 -15.93 14.45 6.37
CA GLY A 121 -16.32 14.73 7.75
C GLY A 121 -15.25 15.48 8.55
N ILE A 122 -14.43 16.30 7.88
CA ILE A 122 -13.33 17.06 8.50
C ILE A 122 -13.55 18.56 8.35
N ASP A 123 -12.99 19.36 9.25
CA ASP A 123 -12.95 20.81 9.10
C ASP A 123 -11.93 21.23 8.04
N ALA A 124 -12.31 22.10 7.11
CA ALA A 124 -11.45 22.54 6.02
C ALA A 124 -10.20 23.29 6.51
N GLY A 125 -10.33 24.08 7.59
CA GLY A 125 -9.22 24.78 8.21
C GLY A 125 -8.24 23.81 8.87
N TYR A 126 -8.74 22.77 9.53
CA TYR A 126 -7.94 21.70 10.07
C TYR A 126 -7.18 20.94 8.96
N ALA A 127 -7.88 20.57 7.87
CA ALA A 127 -7.26 19.86 6.76
C ALA A 127 -6.14 20.67 6.09
N GLN A 128 -6.33 22.00 5.95
CA GLN A 128 -5.27 22.89 5.46
C GLN A 128 -4.08 22.98 6.42
N GLN A 129 -4.32 23.07 7.72
CA GLN A 129 -3.25 23.04 8.73
C GLN A 129 -2.53 21.68 8.74
N HIS A 130 -3.29 20.60 8.56
CA HIS A 130 -2.73 19.27 8.47
C HIS A 130 -1.84 19.10 7.24
N LEU A 131 -2.25 19.61 6.08
CA LEU A 131 -1.42 19.56 4.85
C LEU A 131 -0.06 20.22 5.09
N LEU A 132 -0.02 21.39 5.75
CA LEU A 132 1.22 22.06 6.11
C LEU A 132 2.03 21.28 7.15
N HIS A 133 1.38 20.73 8.16
CA HIS A 133 2.02 19.87 9.17
C HIS A 133 2.62 18.61 8.51
N TYR A 134 1.87 17.99 7.63
CA TYR A 134 2.28 16.77 6.93
C TYR A 134 3.52 16.98 6.07
N THR A 135 3.51 18.01 5.21
CA THR A 135 4.66 18.34 4.35
C THR A 135 5.89 18.71 5.16
N ARG A 136 5.76 19.49 6.24
CA ARG A 136 6.88 19.81 7.15
C ARG A 136 7.44 18.55 7.83
N THR A 137 6.57 17.64 8.26
CA THR A 137 7.00 16.39 8.91
C THR A 137 7.77 15.50 7.93
N LEU A 138 7.28 15.36 6.68
CA LEU A 138 8.00 14.60 5.65
C LEU A 138 9.37 15.21 5.36
N GLU A 139 9.46 16.50 5.12
CA GLU A 139 10.74 17.19 4.84
C GLU A 139 11.72 17.05 6.02
N ALA A 140 11.23 17.13 7.26
CA ALA A 140 12.06 16.96 8.46
C ALA A 140 12.64 15.54 8.57
N THR A 141 11.96 14.51 8.06
CA THR A 141 12.49 13.13 8.03
C THR A 141 13.57 12.94 6.97
N GLY A 142 13.59 13.77 5.94
CA GLY A 142 14.52 13.69 4.81
C GLY A 142 14.37 12.42 3.96
N ARG A 143 13.28 11.69 4.10
CA ARG A 143 13.05 10.43 3.37
C ARG A 143 12.29 10.64 2.08
N TYR A 144 11.14 11.31 2.17
CA TYR A 144 10.19 11.49 1.07
C TYR A 144 9.68 12.92 1.05
N ALA A 145 9.37 13.41 -0.15
CA ALA A 145 8.51 14.59 -0.32
C ALA A 145 7.10 14.12 -0.62
N LEU A 146 6.08 14.92 -0.28
CA LEU A 146 4.71 14.61 -0.65
C LEU A 146 4.59 14.61 -2.17
N THR A 147 4.29 13.45 -2.73
CA THR A 147 4.13 13.25 -4.17
C THR A 147 2.68 12.96 -4.49
N VAL A 148 2.14 13.64 -5.49
CA VAL A 148 0.79 13.36 -6.01
C VAL A 148 0.87 12.13 -6.91
N TRP A 149 0.33 11.01 -6.42
CA TRP A 149 0.31 9.78 -7.18
C TRP A 149 -0.83 9.74 -8.21
N PRO A 150 -0.66 9.05 -9.35
CA PRO A 150 -1.81 8.66 -10.16
C PRO A 150 -2.77 7.80 -9.32
N TYR A 151 -4.05 7.81 -9.65
CA TYR A 151 -5.00 6.90 -9.00
C TYR A 151 -4.62 5.47 -9.32
N HIS A 152 -4.30 4.71 -8.29
CA HIS A 152 -3.84 3.32 -8.39
C HIS A 152 -4.33 2.52 -7.18
N ALA A 153 -4.30 1.21 -7.27
CA ALA A 153 -4.73 0.32 -6.17
C ALA A 153 -6.07 0.74 -5.52
N MET A 154 -6.98 1.30 -6.32
CA MET A 154 -8.28 1.76 -5.83
C MET A 154 -9.09 0.59 -5.29
N LEU A 155 -9.56 0.68 -4.06
CA LEU A 155 -10.30 -0.38 -3.37
C LEU A 155 -11.40 -0.98 -4.26
N GLY A 156 -11.33 -2.29 -4.48
CA GLY A 156 -12.28 -3.03 -5.31
C GLY A 156 -12.02 -2.98 -6.82
N SER A 157 -11.02 -2.21 -7.29
CA SER A 157 -10.63 -2.23 -8.70
C SER A 157 -9.85 -3.49 -9.07
N ILE A 158 -9.73 -3.77 -10.37
CA ILE A 158 -8.88 -4.85 -10.87
C ILE A 158 -7.38 -4.60 -10.56
N GLY A 159 -6.95 -3.34 -10.48
CA GLY A 159 -5.60 -2.95 -10.07
C GLY A 159 -5.29 -3.30 -8.62
N HIS A 160 -6.28 -3.18 -7.74
CA HIS A 160 -6.17 -3.53 -6.33
C HIS A 160 -5.98 -5.03 -6.07
N ALA A 161 -6.49 -5.87 -6.95
CA ALA A 161 -6.40 -7.33 -6.77
C ALA A 161 -4.95 -7.82 -6.83
N LEU A 162 -4.67 -8.91 -6.11
CA LEU A 162 -3.39 -9.63 -6.24
C LEU A 162 -3.20 -10.13 -7.69
N VAL A 163 -1.94 -10.27 -8.09
CA VAL A 163 -1.59 -10.94 -9.34
C VAL A 163 -2.16 -12.37 -9.33
N PRO A 164 -2.93 -12.78 -10.35
CA PRO A 164 -3.67 -14.04 -10.32
C PRO A 164 -2.78 -15.28 -10.08
N ALA A 165 -1.58 -15.32 -10.65
CA ALA A 165 -0.65 -16.45 -10.45
C ALA A 165 -0.15 -16.54 -8.99
N PHE A 166 0.06 -15.40 -8.33
CA PHE A 166 0.44 -15.38 -6.92
C PHE A 166 -0.75 -15.73 -6.02
N GLU A 167 -1.93 -15.20 -6.33
CA GLU A 167 -3.17 -15.55 -5.60
C GLU A 167 -3.42 -17.07 -5.64
N GLU A 168 -3.29 -17.70 -6.83
CA GLU A 168 -3.42 -19.15 -6.99
C GLU A 168 -2.39 -19.92 -6.15
N ALA A 169 -1.12 -19.50 -6.18
CA ALA A 169 -0.06 -20.16 -5.40
C ALA A 169 -0.32 -20.03 -3.89
N MET A 170 -0.76 -18.86 -3.43
CA MET A 170 -1.13 -18.60 -2.04
C MET A 170 -2.36 -19.42 -1.62
N PHE A 171 -3.39 -19.48 -2.46
CA PHE A 171 -4.57 -20.34 -2.23
C PHE A 171 -4.18 -21.80 -2.13
N PHE A 172 -3.33 -22.29 -3.05
CA PHE A 172 -2.83 -23.66 -3.02
C PHE A 172 -2.04 -23.96 -1.73
N HIS A 173 -1.16 -23.04 -1.33
CA HIS A 173 -0.44 -23.11 -0.05
C HIS A 173 -1.42 -23.23 1.11
N SER A 174 -2.45 -22.37 1.15
CA SER A 174 -3.44 -22.33 2.22
C SER A 174 -4.14 -23.68 2.39
N VAL A 175 -4.57 -24.31 1.29
CA VAL A 175 -5.24 -25.62 1.30
C VAL A 175 -4.27 -26.73 1.67
N ALA A 176 -3.05 -26.72 1.12
CA ALA A 176 -2.07 -27.78 1.37
C ALA A 176 -1.55 -27.77 2.82
N ARG A 177 -1.25 -26.57 3.33
CA ARG A 177 -0.69 -26.36 4.68
C ARG A 177 -1.73 -26.15 5.77
N ARG A 178 -3.02 -25.95 5.40
CA ARG A 178 -4.10 -25.52 6.31
C ARG A 178 -3.73 -24.25 7.08
N SER A 179 -3.21 -23.28 6.35
CA SER A 179 -2.74 -22.01 6.87
C SER A 179 -3.41 -20.86 6.14
N GLN A 180 -4.27 -20.13 6.84
CA GLN A 180 -4.95 -18.98 6.27
C GLN A 180 -3.96 -17.83 6.04
N PRO A 181 -3.91 -17.20 4.85
CA PRO A 181 -3.09 -16.01 4.65
C PRO A 181 -3.57 -14.87 5.54
N SER A 182 -2.63 -14.04 5.99
CA SER A 182 -2.92 -12.84 6.79
C SER A 182 -2.73 -11.60 5.94
N PHE A 183 -3.81 -11.11 5.34
CA PHE A 183 -3.78 -9.89 4.52
C PHE A 183 -3.45 -8.67 5.37
N GLN A 184 -2.53 -7.85 4.87
CA GLN A 184 -2.10 -6.60 5.50
C GLN A 184 -2.49 -5.45 4.59
N VAL A 185 -3.60 -4.79 4.90
CA VAL A 185 -4.07 -3.60 4.20
C VAL A 185 -3.25 -2.40 4.68
N LYS A 186 -2.81 -1.56 3.76
CA LYS A 186 -2.13 -0.29 4.04
C LYS A 186 -2.61 0.80 3.07
N GLY A 187 -2.47 2.05 3.45
CA GLY A 187 -2.75 3.19 2.59
C GLY A 187 -4.22 3.58 2.47
N ASP A 188 -5.08 3.08 3.34
CA ASP A 188 -6.52 3.39 3.36
C ASP A 188 -6.88 4.64 4.18
N GLU A 189 -5.93 5.19 4.94
CA GLU A 189 -6.12 6.44 5.68
C GLU A 189 -6.14 7.66 4.76
N THR A 190 -7.06 8.59 5.04
CA THR A 190 -7.25 9.80 4.22
C THR A 190 -6.11 10.81 4.34
N LEU A 191 -5.55 10.95 5.56
CA LEU A 191 -4.67 12.06 5.94
C LEU A 191 -3.20 11.67 6.05
N THR A 192 -2.84 10.45 5.72
CA THR A 192 -1.45 9.98 5.74
C THR A 192 -1.22 8.89 4.70
N GLU A 193 0.00 8.76 4.25
CA GLU A 193 0.41 7.75 3.27
C GLU A 193 1.20 6.63 3.96
N HIS A 194 1.13 5.43 3.39
CA HIS A 194 1.83 4.24 3.85
C HIS A 194 2.75 3.70 2.75
N TYR A 195 4.00 4.12 2.69
CA TYR A 195 4.99 3.40 1.88
C TYR A 195 5.33 2.04 2.50
N SER A 196 5.37 1.99 3.83
CA SER A 196 5.69 0.76 4.56
C SER A 196 4.44 0.04 5.04
N ALA A 197 4.42 -1.30 4.94
CA ALA A 197 3.41 -2.12 5.60
C ALA A 197 3.50 -2.09 7.14
N LEU A 198 4.57 -1.52 7.71
CA LEU A 198 4.76 -1.41 9.15
C LEU A 198 4.06 -0.20 9.77
N GLY A 199 3.66 0.76 8.96
CA GLY A 199 2.91 1.93 9.43
C GLY A 199 3.03 3.13 8.51
N PRO A 200 2.21 4.16 8.75
CA PRO A 200 2.19 5.38 7.94
C PRO A 200 3.42 6.26 8.16
N GLU A 201 3.66 7.16 7.21
CA GLU A 201 4.80 8.07 7.24
C GLU A 201 4.63 9.17 8.31
N VAL A 202 3.40 9.62 8.56
CA VAL A 202 3.08 10.61 9.60
C VAL A 202 1.98 10.03 10.48
N LEU A 203 2.23 9.97 11.78
CA LEU A 203 1.35 9.31 12.75
C LEU A 203 0.36 10.24 13.44
N SER A 204 0.61 11.55 13.41
CA SER A 204 -0.21 12.53 14.12
C SER A 204 -0.57 13.75 13.30
N GLY A 205 -1.72 14.32 13.57
CA GLY A 205 -2.14 15.61 13.06
C GLY A 205 -1.46 16.81 13.73
N PRO A 206 -1.76 18.04 13.31
CA PRO A 206 -1.18 19.27 13.85
C PRO A 206 -1.57 19.51 15.32
N ASP A 207 -2.64 18.91 15.78
CA ASP A 207 -3.16 18.94 17.16
C ASP A 207 -2.59 17.80 18.04
N GLY A 208 -1.73 16.93 17.47
CA GLY A 208 -1.18 15.76 18.14
C GLY A 208 -2.11 14.55 18.17
N ALA A 209 -3.32 14.65 17.63
CA ALA A 209 -4.23 13.51 17.52
C ALA A 209 -3.67 12.47 16.55
N ALA A 210 -3.85 11.18 16.86
CA ALA A 210 -3.43 10.10 15.98
C ALA A 210 -4.27 10.11 14.69
N ILE A 211 -3.59 9.99 13.54
CA ILE A 211 -4.20 9.88 12.22
C ILE A 211 -3.89 8.53 11.55
N GLY A 212 -3.07 7.73 12.18
CA GLY A 212 -2.71 6.39 11.78
C GLY A 212 -1.95 5.69 12.90
N ALA A 213 -1.72 4.40 12.74
CA ALA A 213 -1.01 3.60 13.74
C ALA A 213 -0.03 2.61 13.09
N PRO A 214 1.06 2.23 13.78
CA PRO A 214 1.91 1.14 13.35
C PRO A 214 1.13 -0.18 13.22
N ASN A 215 1.50 -1.01 12.25
CA ASN A 215 0.92 -2.32 12.05
C ASN A 215 1.49 -3.32 13.07
N MET A 216 0.85 -3.41 14.23
CA MET A 216 1.30 -4.27 15.32
C MET A 216 1.25 -5.76 14.95
N ALA A 217 0.43 -6.16 13.98
CA ALA A 217 0.34 -7.55 13.52
C ALA A 217 1.60 -8.04 12.77
N LEU A 218 2.36 -7.10 12.19
CA LEU A 218 3.64 -7.39 11.52
C LEU A 218 4.86 -7.12 12.42
N ILE A 219 4.70 -6.35 13.50
CA ILE A 219 5.82 -5.96 14.40
C ILE A 219 6.04 -7.01 15.49
N HIS A 220 5.01 -7.74 15.91
CA HIS A 220 5.00 -8.78 16.93
C HIS A 220 4.87 -10.20 16.35
#